data_be20db0c5bef741583dae6a8dd2dac19
#
_entry.id   be20db0c5bef741583dae6a8dd2dac19
#
_cell.length_a   1.000
_cell.length_b   1.000
_cell.length_c   1.000
_cell.angle_alpha   90.00
_cell.angle_beta   90.00
_cell.angle_gamma   90.00
#
_symmetry.space_group_name_H-M   'P 1'
#
loop_
_entity.id
_entity.type
_entity.pdbx_description
1 polymer ?
#
loop_
_entity_poly.entity_id
_entity_poly.type
_entity_poly.pdbx_seq_one_letter_code
_entity_poly.pdbx_strand_id
1 'polypeptide(L)'
;AANLARVLPAGLIADVDRSGWVVPPVFDVVRRLGDVPWEDLEGTLNLGVGMVAVVAPEAADDATRLARRAGVPAWVLGTVHEAGDYTPRGRVVAGTKGVDGGSVDVFGSYRTR
;
A
#
# COMPACT_ATOMS: atom_id res chain seq x y z
N ALA A 1 -1.65 -1.36 -4.75
CA ALA A 1 -1.18 -2.68 -4.31
C ALA A 1 -0.40 -3.43 -5.41
N ALA A 2 -0.95 -3.54 -6.62
CA ALA A 2 -0.30 -4.25 -7.73
C ALA A 2 1.07 -3.66 -8.11
N ASN A 3 1.24 -2.35 -8.07
CA ASN A 3 2.50 -1.69 -8.35
C ASN A 3 3.58 -2.01 -7.30
N LEU A 4 3.19 -2.09 -6.03
CA LEU A 4 4.10 -2.51 -4.97
C LEU A 4 4.45 -3.99 -5.08
N ALA A 5 3.47 -4.84 -5.30
CA ALA A 5 3.67 -6.28 -5.42
C ALA A 5 4.69 -6.66 -6.52
N ARG A 6 4.60 -6.01 -7.68
CA ARG A 6 5.49 -6.33 -8.81
C ARG A 6 6.95 -5.89 -8.65
N VAL A 7 7.24 -4.95 -7.75
CA VAL A 7 8.62 -4.51 -7.48
C VAL A 7 9.24 -5.23 -6.29
N LEU A 8 8.45 -5.93 -5.48
CA LEU A 8 8.98 -6.81 -4.43
C LEU A 8 9.55 -8.07 -5.05
N PRO A 9 10.67 -8.59 -4.57
CA PRO A 9 11.18 -9.90 -4.97
C PRO A 9 10.17 -11.02 -4.71
N ALA A 10 10.21 -12.05 -5.55
CA ALA A 10 9.45 -13.28 -5.33
C ALA A 10 9.74 -13.86 -3.93
N GLY A 11 8.73 -14.38 -3.28
CA GLY A 11 8.83 -14.93 -1.92
C GLY A 11 8.67 -13.90 -0.80
N LEU A 12 8.53 -12.62 -1.12
CA LEU A 12 8.23 -11.57 -0.13
C LEU A 12 6.77 -11.11 -0.23
N ILE A 13 6.22 -10.70 0.90
CA ILE A 13 4.88 -10.13 1.01
C ILE A 13 4.91 -8.89 1.89
N ALA A 14 4.30 -7.80 1.43
CA ALA A 14 4.07 -6.61 2.25
C ALA A 14 2.66 -6.64 2.82
N ASP A 15 2.52 -6.30 4.09
CA ASP A 15 1.21 -6.02 4.67
C ASP A 15 0.85 -4.53 4.49
N VAL A 16 -0.41 -4.26 4.21
CA VAL A 16 -0.93 -2.89 4.08
C VAL A 16 -2.30 -2.79 4.75
N ASP A 17 -2.37 -2.03 5.84
CA ASP A 17 -3.62 -1.73 6.52
C ASP A 17 -4.28 -0.50 5.89
N ARG A 18 -5.45 -0.68 5.28
CA ARG A 18 -6.24 0.41 4.69
C ARG A 18 -6.59 1.52 5.68
N SER A 19 -6.66 1.21 6.98
CA SER A 19 -6.93 2.20 8.03
C SER A 19 -5.72 3.06 8.38
N GLY A 20 -4.54 2.76 7.83
CA GLY A 20 -3.28 3.42 8.13
C GLY A 20 -3.19 4.89 7.68
N TRP A 21 -4.08 5.32 6.79
CA TRP A 21 -4.16 6.72 6.34
C TRP A 21 -5.59 7.14 6.04
N VAL A 22 -5.79 8.43 5.86
CA VAL A 22 -7.07 8.98 5.41
C VAL A 22 -7.01 9.18 3.89
N VAL A 23 -7.92 8.54 3.18
CA VAL A 23 -7.98 8.65 1.71
C VAL A 23 -8.34 10.10 1.34
N PRO A 24 -7.60 10.76 0.44
CA PRO A 24 -7.96 12.09 -0.03
C PRO A 24 -9.39 12.14 -0.58
N PRO A 25 -10.16 13.21 -0.27
CA PRO A 25 -11.59 13.28 -0.58
C PRO A 25 -11.94 13.07 -2.05
N VAL A 26 -11.06 13.42 -2.97
CA VAL A 26 -11.29 13.25 -4.42
C VAL A 26 -11.57 11.79 -4.79
N PHE A 27 -10.90 10.83 -4.14
CA PHE A 27 -11.12 9.41 -4.43
C PHE A 27 -12.48 8.92 -3.94
N ASP A 28 -12.95 9.41 -2.79
CA ASP A 28 -14.29 9.09 -2.30
C ASP A 28 -15.39 9.72 -3.17
N VAL A 29 -15.16 10.90 -3.70
CA VAL A 29 -16.06 11.52 -4.68
C VAL A 29 -16.17 10.67 -5.94
N VAL A 30 -15.04 10.25 -6.51
CA VAL A 30 -15.01 9.36 -7.69
C VAL A 30 -15.75 8.05 -7.40
N ARG A 31 -15.48 7.45 -6.25
CA ARG A 31 -16.13 6.22 -5.81
C ARG A 31 -17.65 6.36 -5.77
N ARG A 32 -18.16 7.40 -5.11
CA ARG A 32 -19.61 7.61 -4.94
C ARG A 32 -20.31 7.97 -6.24
N LEU A 33 -19.73 8.87 -7.04
CA LEU A 33 -20.32 9.27 -8.31
C LEU A 33 -20.29 8.17 -9.37
N GLY A 34 -19.26 7.32 -9.34
CA GLY A 34 -19.11 6.21 -10.26
C GLY A 34 -19.75 4.90 -9.77
N ASP A 35 -20.27 4.87 -8.54
CA ASP A 35 -20.75 3.65 -7.88
C ASP A 35 -19.73 2.50 -7.93
N VAL A 36 -18.45 2.84 -7.66
CA VAL A 36 -17.33 1.92 -7.78
C VAL A 36 -16.92 1.36 -6.41
N PRO A 37 -16.81 0.03 -6.25
CA PRO A 37 -16.28 -0.56 -5.02
C PRO A 37 -14.84 -0.13 -4.72
N TRP A 38 -14.48 -0.08 -3.44
CA TRP A 38 -13.10 0.24 -3.03
C TRP A 38 -12.04 -0.68 -3.66
N GLU A 39 -12.35 -1.96 -3.81
CA GLU A 39 -11.43 -2.94 -4.39
C GLU A 39 -11.08 -2.64 -5.85
N ASP A 40 -12.03 -2.14 -6.63
CA ASP A 40 -11.81 -1.76 -8.02
C ASP A 40 -11.00 -0.47 -8.11
N LEU A 41 -11.30 0.52 -7.25
CA LEU A 41 -10.48 1.74 -7.14
C LEU A 41 -9.04 1.43 -6.71
N GLU A 42 -8.87 0.55 -5.75
CA GLU A 42 -7.56 0.09 -5.24
C GLU A 42 -6.69 -0.52 -6.34
N GLY A 43 -7.32 -1.22 -7.29
CA GLY A 43 -6.63 -1.78 -8.46
C GLY A 43 -6.26 -0.75 -9.53
N THR A 44 -6.87 0.44 -9.49
CA THR A 44 -6.77 1.44 -10.56
C THR A 44 -6.06 2.72 -10.11
N LEU A 45 -6.33 3.18 -8.89
CA LEU A 45 -5.86 4.46 -8.36
C LEU A 45 -4.95 4.26 -7.14
N ASN A 46 -4.12 5.25 -6.84
CA ASN A 46 -3.18 5.17 -5.72
C ASN A 46 -3.80 5.46 -4.34
N LEU A 47 -5.01 5.98 -4.30
CA LEU A 47 -5.78 6.32 -3.10
C LEU A 47 -5.03 7.21 -2.09
N GLY A 48 -4.11 8.03 -2.59
CA GLY A 48 -3.30 8.96 -1.80
C GLY A 48 -1.89 8.46 -1.48
N VAL A 49 -1.55 7.22 -1.82
CA VAL A 49 -0.18 6.69 -1.69
C VAL A 49 0.55 6.91 -3.00
N GLY A 50 1.25 8.04 -3.12
CA GLY A 50 1.93 8.43 -4.37
C GLY A 50 3.26 7.73 -4.59
N MET A 51 3.97 7.38 -3.51
CA MET A 51 5.26 6.71 -3.56
C MET A 51 5.42 5.80 -2.34
N VAL A 52 6.08 4.67 -2.53
CA VAL A 52 6.46 3.75 -1.46
C VAL A 52 7.96 3.53 -1.51
N ALA A 53 8.62 3.68 -0.37
CA ALA A 53 10.02 3.32 -0.19
C ALA A 53 10.12 2.10 0.73
N VAL A 54 10.82 1.08 0.28
CA VAL A 54 11.14 -0.09 1.11
C VAL A 54 12.52 0.16 1.70
N VAL A 55 12.59 0.21 3.02
CA VAL A 55 13.80 0.54 3.77
C VAL A 55 14.02 -0.50 4.88
N ALA A 56 15.24 -0.56 5.41
CA ALA A 56 15.50 -1.36 6.60
C ALA A 56 14.66 -0.83 7.79
N PRO A 57 14.19 -1.71 8.70
CA PRO A 57 13.33 -1.29 9.83
C PRO A 57 13.91 -0.15 10.65
N GLU A 58 15.20 -0.17 10.92
CA GLU A 58 15.92 0.86 11.69
C GLU A 58 16.01 2.22 10.97
N ALA A 59 15.79 2.26 9.66
CA ALA A 59 15.80 3.49 8.85
C ALA A 59 14.41 4.12 8.68
N ALA A 60 13.33 3.46 9.07
CA ALA A 60 11.96 3.91 8.79
C ALA A 60 11.64 5.26 9.44
N ASP A 61 12.02 5.46 10.69
CA ASP A 61 11.77 6.72 11.41
C ASP A 61 12.54 7.88 10.79
N ASP A 62 13.78 7.69 10.41
CA ASP A 62 14.59 8.71 9.76
C ASP A 62 14.06 9.05 8.37
N ALA A 63 13.66 8.06 7.60
CA ALA A 63 13.06 8.25 6.28
C ALA A 63 11.76 9.06 6.35
N THR A 64 10.87 8.74 7.26
CA THR A 64 9.61 9.48 7.45
C THR A 64 9.87 10.91 7.93
N ARG A 65 10.82 11.11 8.82
CA ARG A 65 11.21 12.43 9.33
C ARG A 65 11.80 13.29 8.24
N LEU A 66 12.68 12.74 7.40
CA LEU A 66 13.28 13.44 6.28
C LEU A 66 12.22 13.91 5.26
N ALA A 67 11.30 13.04 4.89
CA ALA A 67 10.20 13.38 3.98
C ALA A 67 9.33 14.52 4.54
N ARG A 68 8.96 14.44 5.82
CA ARG A 68 8.17 15.48 6.50
C ARG A 68 8.89 16.83 6.55
N ARG A 69 10.20 16.85 6.79
CA ARG A 69 11.01 18.06 6.74
C ARG A 69 11.04 18.70 5.35
N ALA A 70 10.95 17.87 4.30
CA ALA A 70 10.82 18.34 2.92
C ALA A 70 9.39 18.76 2.53
N GLY A 71 8.45 18.77 3.49
CA GLY A 71 7.06 19.14 3.24
C GLY A 71 6.21 18.04 2.62
N VAL A 72 6.68 16.79 2.62
CA VAL A 72 5.96 15.65 2.06
C VAL A 72 5.35 14.84 3.22
N PRO A 73 4.02 14.66 3.25
CA PRO A 73 3.39 13.75 4.22
C PRO A 73 3.95 12.34 4.07
N ALA A 74 4.36 11.74 5.18
CA ALA A 74 4.95 10.41 5.17
C ALA A 74 4.55 9.63 6.42
N TRP A 75 4.34 8.33 6.25
CA TRP A 75 3.97 7.40 7.32
C TRP A 75 4.47 6.00 6.99
N VAL A 76 4.53 5.14 7.99
CA VAL A 76 4.81 3.72 7.79
C VAL A 76 3.55 3.07 7.22
N LEU A 77 3.62 2.59 6.00
CA LEU A 77 2.50 1.98 5.29
C LEU A 77 2.26 0.52 5.74
N GLY A 78 3.33 -0.18 6.05
CA GLY A 78 3.30 -1.60 6.45
C GLY A 78 4.70 -2.16 6.59
N THR A 79 4.79 -3.48 6.58
CA THR A 79 6.04 -4.22 6.76
C THR A 79 6.18 -5.29 5.67
N VAL A 80 7.40 -5.55 5.24
CA VAL A 80 7.72 -6.65 4.31
C VAL A 80 8.14 -7.87 5.11
N HIS A 81 7.59 -9.03 4.77
CA HIS A 81 7.82 -10.32 5.42
C HIS A 81 8.25 -11.38 4.40
N GLU A 82 8.87 -12.44 4.87
CA GLU A 82 8.98 -13.70 4.12
C GLU A 82 7.57 -14.30 3.97
N ALA A 83 7.14 -14.56 2.75
CA ALA A 83 5.78 -15.02 2.47
C ALA A 83 5.44 -16.35 3.15
N GLY A 84 6.43 -17.25 3.28
CA GLY A 84 6.26 -18.54 3.95
C GLY A 84 5.96 -18.44 5.45
N ASP A 85 6.35 -17.34 6.09
CA ASP A 85 6.17 -17.10 7.54
C ASP A 85 5.00 -16.16 7.83
N TYR A 86 4.27 -15.72 6.80
CA TYR A 86 3.21 -14.73 6.92
C TYR A 86 1.84 -15.36 6.67
N THR A 87 0.89 -15.07 7.56
CA THR A 87 -0.51 -15.47 7.38
C THR A 87 -1.31 -14.26 6.90
N PRO A 88 -1.86 -14.28 5.67
CA PRO A 88 -2.65 -13.18 5.15
C PRO A 88 -3.89 -12.86 6.01
N ARG A 89 -4.19 -11.58 6.16
CA ARG A 89 -5.33 -11.06 6.91
C ARG A 89 -6.45 -10.56 6.01
N GLY A 90 -6.18 -10.36 4.74
CA GLY A 90 -7.14 -9.80 3.78
C GLY A 90 -6.90 -10.30 2.37
N ARG A 91 -6.93 -9.37 1.41
CA ARG A 91 -6.79 -9.66 -0.01
C ARG A 91 -5.32 -9.67 -0.42
N VAL A 92 -4.85 -10.80 -0.92
CA VAL A 92 -3.49 -10.93 -1.45
C VAL A 92 -3.47 -10.57 -2.93
N VAL A 93 -2.65 -9.59 -3.28
CA VAL A 93 -2.42 -9.14 -4.66
C VAL A 93 -1.03 -9.56 -5.08
N ALA A 94 -0.93 -10.39 -6.13
CA ALA A 94 0.34 -10.86 -6.67
C ALA A 94 0.90 -9.91 -7.73
N GLY A 95 2.21 -9.78 -7.77
CA GLY A 95 2.92 -9.04 -8.83
C GLY A 95 3.06 -9.90 -10.08
N THR A 96 2.33 -9.54 -11.16
CA THR A 96 2.20 -10.36 -12.36
C THR A 96 2.69 -9.70 -13.65
N LYS A 97 3.20 -8.48 -13.61
CA LYS A 97 3.60 -7.75 -14.81
C LYS A 97 5.06 -7.98 -15.17
N GLY A 98 5.31 -8.98 -16.02
CA GLY A 98 6.58 -9.14 -16.78
C GLY A 98 7.71 -9.85 -16.06
N VAL A 99 7.67 -10.03 -14.76
CA VAL A 99 8.59 -10.82 -13.93
C VAL A 99 7.83 -11.37 -12.75
N ASP A 100 8.28 -12.50 -12.21
CA ASP A 100 7.75 -13.04 -10.97
C ASP A 100 8.07 -12.06 -9.83
N GLY A 101 7.08 -11.33 -9.38
CA GLY A 101 7.17 -10.42 -8.25
C GLY A 101 6.73 -11.07 -6.94
N GLY A 102 6.77 -10.28 -5.87
CA GLY A 102 6.20 -10.65 -4.58
C GLY A 102 4.70 -10.46 -4.55
N SER A 103 4.18 -10.23 -3.36
CA SER A 103 2.74 -9.99 -3.14
C SER A 103 2.50 -8.91 -2.09
N VAL A 104 1.27 -8.45 -2.02
CA VAL A 104 0.80 -7.48 -1.02
C VAL A 104 -0.49 -8.02 -0.41
N ASP A 105 -0.55 -8.07 0.91
CA ASP A 105 -1.78 -8.36 1.67
C ASP A 105 -2.43 -7.04 2.06
N VAL A 106 -3.61 -6.76 1.54
CA VAL A 106 -4.37 -5.53 1.83
C VAL A 106 -5.56 -5.89 2.71
N PHE A 107 -5.62 -5.32 3.90
CA PHE A 107 -6.66 -5.62 4.88
C PHE A 107 -7.20 -4.33 5.55
N GLY A 108 -8.18 -4.49 6.44
CA GLY A 108 -8.83 -3.35 7.09
C GLY A 108 -9.75 -2.56 6.16
N SER A 109 -10.20 -1.40 6.60
CA SER A 109 -11.13 -0.53 5.87
C SER A 109 -10.56 0.86 5.69
N TYR A 110 -10.81 1.46 4.53
CA TYR A 110 -10.40 2.83 4.26
C TYR A 110 -11.09 3.84 5.17
N ARG A 111 -10.33 4.83 5.62
CA ARG A 111 -10.86 5.99 6.33
C ARG A 111 -11.06 7.14 5.34
N THR A 112 -12.23 7.72 5.37
CA THR A 112 -12.60 8.90 4.57
C THR A 112 -12.94 10.07 5.48
N ARG A 113 -12.86 11.27 4.95
CA ARG A 113 -13.30 12.49 5.66
C ARG A 113 -14.76 12.78 5.41
#